data_54def2dd8bc44509455ff1cc625c0ce6
#
_entry.id   54def2dd8bc44509455ff1cc625c0ce6
#
_cell.length_a   1.000
_cell.length_b   1.000
_cell.length_c   1.000
_cell.angle_alpha   90.00
_cell.angle_beta   90.00
_cell.angle_gamma   90.00
#
_symmetry.space_group_name_H-M   'P 1'
#
loop_
_entity.id
_entity.type
_entity.pdbx_description
1 polymer ?
#
loop_
_entity_poly.entity_id
_entity_poly.type
_entity_poly.pdbx_seq_one_letter_code
_entity_poly.pdbx_strand_id
1 'polypeptide(L)'
;MTAKTTPKITLWEFFQQLGKTFMLPVALLSFCGIMLGIGSSLSSHDVLTLLPWLDIPLLQAVFVWMSKVGSFAFSFLPVMFCIAIPLGLARENKGVAAFAGFIGYAVMNLAVNFWLTAKGILPTTDAAVLKANNIQNIIGIQSIDTGILGAVIAGIIVWMLHERFHNIRLPDALAFFGGTRFVPIITTVVLGLVGLVIPLVWPVFAMGINALGHVINSAGDFGPMIFGTGERLLLPFGLHHILVALIRFTEAGGTLDVCGHTVSGALTIFQAQLSCPETHGFSESATRFLSQGKMPAFLGGLPGAALAMYHCARPENRHKIKGLLISGVIACVVGGTTEPLEFLFLFVAPVLYVIHALLTGLGFTIMAVLGVTIGNTDGNVIDFVVFGILHGLSTKWYLVPVVAAIWFAVYYGIFRFAITRFNLKTPGRDIETQTAFDKAVSGVTGKSGYNVPAILAALGGADNIVSLDNCITRLRLSVHDMSKVDSAALKANRAIGVVQLNQHNLQVVIGPQVQSVKDEMSVLMNTVQA
;
A
#
# COMPACT_ATOMS: atom_id res chain seq x y z
N MET A 1 30.38 -17.18 25.78
CA MET A 1 29.57 -16.83 24.59
C MET A 1 28.21 -16.42 25.09
N THR A 2 28.00 -15.12 25.30
CA THR A 2 26.72 -14.55 25.73
C THR A 2 25.79 -14.58 24.52
N ALA A 3 24.70 -15.33 24.62
CA ALA A 3 23.65 -15.34 23.62
C ALA A 3 23.12 -13.91 23.45
N LYS A 4 23.35 -13.28 22.30
CA LYS A 4 22.70 -12.02 21.92
C LYS A 4 21.19 -12.29 21.92
N THR A 5 20.51 -11.88 22.97
CA THR A 5 19.04 -11.88 23.00
C THR A 5 18.58 -10.89 21.95
N THR A 6 18.15 -11.40 20.79
CA THR A 6 17.49 -10.58 19.78
C THR A 6 16.26 -9.91 20.40
N PRO A 7 16.14 -8.59 20.30
CA PRO A 7 14.98 -7.90 20.86
C PRO A 7 13.70 -8.48 20.27
N LYS A 8 12.75 -8.86 21.12
CA LYS A 8 11.44 -9.37 20.67
C LYS A 8 10.74 -8.25 19.92
N ILE A 9 10.38 -8.50 18.67
CA ILE A 9 9.56 -7.58 17.88
C ILE A 9 8.22 -7.42 18.60
N THR A 10 7.82 -6.19 18.88
CA THR A 10 6.50 -5.90 19.45
C THR A 10 5.42 -6.20 18.41
N LEU A 11 4.18 -6.52 18.87
CA LEU A 11 3.05 -6.76 17.94
C LEU A 11 2.82 -5.56 17.00
N TRP A 12 3.02 -4.36 17.52
CA TRP A 12 2.93 -3.11 16.74
C TRP A 12 3.99 -3.03 15.63
N GLU A 13 5.24 -3.30 15.95
CA GLU A 13 6.34 -3.33 14.98
C GLU A 13 6.12 -4.41 13.91
N PHE A 14 5.59 -5.58 14.31
CA PHE A 14 5.23 -6.64 13.37
C PHE A 14 4.21 -6.15 12.34
N PHE A 15 3.10 -5.54 12.78
CA PHE A 15 2.08 -5.03 11.86
C PHE A 15 2.61 -3.90 10.96
N GLN A 16 3.48 -3.04 11.47
CA GLN A 16 4.12 -2.01 10.65
C GLN A 16 5.03 -2.62 9.57
N GLN A 17 5.83 -3.64 9.93
CA GLN A 17 6.68 -4.34 8.97
C GLN A 17 5.84 -5.10 7.94
N LEU A 18 4.79 -5.80 8.38
CA LEU A 18 3.87 -6.50 7.51
C LEU A 18 3.21 -5.53 6.51
N GLY A 19 2.68 -4.40 6.98
CA GLY A 19 2.12 -3.37 6.11
C GLY A 19 3.11 -2.85 5.06
N LYS A 20 4.39 -2.75 5.42
CA LYS A 20 5.45 -2.38 4.47
C LYS A 20 5.65 -3.42 3.36
N THR A 21 5.51 -4.71 3.67
CA THR A 21 5.68 -5.76 2.65
C THR A 21 4.62 -5.68 1.55
N PHE A 22 3.44 -5.12 1.87
CA PHE A 22 2.35 -4.94 0.91
C PHE A 22 2.64 -3.88 -0.15
N MET A 23 3.57 -2.96 0.12
CA MET A 23 3.87 -1.86 -0.80
C MET A 23 4.38 -2.33 -2.16
N LEU A 24 5.21 -3.39 -2.21
CA LEU A 24 5.78 -3.87 -3.47
C LEU A 24 4.71 -4.45 -4.41
N PRO A 25 3.85 -5.40 -3.98
CA PRO A 25 2.70 -5.83 -4.78
C PRO A 25 1.74 -4.70 -5.15
N VAL A 26 1.42 -3.80 -4.21
CA VAL A 26 0.48 -2.70 -4.43
C VAL A 26 1.01 -1.69 -5.46
N ALA A 27 2.30 -1.35 -5.43
CA ALA A 27 2.90 -0.48 -6.44
C ALA A 27 2.83 -1.09 -7.85
N LEU A 28 3.05 -2.41 -7.97
CA LEU A 28 2.89 -3.11 -9.24
C LEU A 28 1.43 -3.13 -9.69
N LEU A 29 0.48 -3.31 -8.76
CA LEU A 29 -0.96 -3.26 -9.06
C LEU A 29 -1.38 -1.93 -9.65
N SER A 30 -0.89 -0.79 -9.12
CA SER A 30 -1.18 0.53 -9.66
C SER A 30 -0.73 0.66 -11.12
N PHE A 31 0.50 0.27 -11.43
CA PHE A 31 1.02 0.29 -12.80
C PHE A 31 0.24 -0.66 -13.72
N CYS A 32 0.02 -1.90 -13.30
CA CYS A 32 -0.73 -2.89 -14.07
C CYS A 32 -2.20 -2.47 -14.27
N GLY A 33 -2.80 -1.83 -13.25
CA GLY A 33 -4.14 -1.25 -13.36
C GLY A 33 -4.23 -0.19 -14.45
N ILE A 34 -3.27 0.72 -14.53
CA ILE A 34 -3.20 1.74 -15.58
C ILE A 34 -3.05 1.08 -16.97
N MET A 35 -2.14 0.10 -17.11
CA MET A 35 -1.99 -0.64 -18.37
C MET A 35 -3.29 -1.35 -18.79
N LEU A 36 -3.93 -2.04 -17.84
CA LEU A 36 -5.21 -2.70 -18.08
C LEU A 36 -6.28 -1.68 -18.46
N GLY A 37 -6.38 -0.57 -17.73
CA GLY A 37 -7.34 0.49 -17.96
C GLY A 37 -7.20 1.15 -19.35
N ILE A 38 -5.99 1.55 -19.72
CA ILE A 38 -5.70 2.12 -21.05
C ILE A 38 -6.01 1.09 -22.13
N GLY A 39 -5.50 -0.13 -21.96
CA GLY A 39 -5.67 -1.21 -22.93
C GLY A 39 -7.14 -1.55 -23.17
N SER A 40 -7.92 -1.78 -22.10
CA SER A 40 -9.35 -2.12 -22.21
C SER A 40 -10.20 -0.94 -22.68
N SER A 41 -9.92 0.28 -22.22
CA SER A 41 -10.67 1.46 -22.62
C SER A 41 -10.50 1.77 -24.12
N LEU A 42 -9.24 1.79 -24.62
CA LEU A 42 -8.95 2.13 -26.02
C LEU A 42 -9.25 0.99 -27.01
N SER A 43 -9.51 -0.22 -26.51
CA SER A 43 -10.03 -1.35 -27.31
C SER A 43 -11.54 -1.55 -27.15
N SER A 44 -12.22 -0.75 -26.34
CA SER A 44 -13.66 -0.86 -26.13
C SER A 44 -14.45 -0.39 -27.35
N HIS A 45 -15.59 -1.03 -27.61
CA HIS A 45 -16.48 -0.67 -28.72
C HIS A 45 -16.92 0.80 -28.64
N ASP A 46 -17.23 1.29 -27.44
CA ASP A 46 -17.73 2.67 -27.25
C ASP A 46 -16.68 3.72 -27.66
N VAL A 47 -15.41 3.49 -27.29
CA VAL A 47 -14.31 4.40 -27.65
C VAL A 47 -14.01 4.31 -29.15
N LEU A 48 -14.06 3.12 -29.74
CA LEU A 48 -13.84 2.95 -31.19
C LEU A 48 -14.93 3.61 -32.05
N THR A 49 -16.17 3.66 -31.55
CA THR A 49 -17.24 4.41 -32.23
C THR A 49 -17.04 5.94 -32.18
N LEU A 50 -16.47 6.44 -31.08
CA LEU A 50 -16.14 7.87 -30.89
C LEU A 50 -14.86 8.28 -31.64
N LEU A 51 -13.90 7.39 -31.72
CA LEU A 51 -12.56 7.63 -32.28
C LEU A 51 -12.20 6.52 -33.32
N PRO A 52 -12.85 6.48 -34.49
CA PRO A 52 -12.64 5.39 -35.45
C PRO A 52 -11.21 5.25 -35.96
N TRP A 53 -10.39 6.30 -35.86
CA TRP A 53 -8.98 6.27 -36.27
C TRP A 53 -8.10 5.39 -35.35
N LEU A 54 -8.60 4.99 -34.17
CA LEU A 54 -7.93 4.03 -33.29
C LEU A 54 -8.14 2.58 -33.75
N ASP A 55 -9.10 2.31 -34.65
CA ASP A 55 -9.38 0.95 -35.13
C ASP A 55 -8.39 0.51 -36.23
N ILE A 56 -7.11 0.63 -35.89
CA ILE A 56 -5.99 0.13 -36.69
C ILE A 56 -5.53 -1.19 -36.07
N PRO A 57 -5.47 -2.32 -36.84
CA PRO A 57 -5.17 -3.65 -36.28
C PRO A 57 -3.92 -3.69 -35.40
N LEU A 58 -2.87 -2.96 -35.78
CA LEU A 58 -1.63 -2.89 -35.00
C LEU A 58 -1.83 -2.18 -33.65
N LEU A 59 -2.57 -1.06 -33.63
CA LEU A 59 -2.86 -0.33 -32.39
C LEU A 59 -3.76 -1.18 -31.48
N GLN A 60 -4.77 -1.83 -32.03
CA GLN A 60 -5.66 -2.72 -31.26
C GLN A 60 -4.89 -3.90 -30.69
N ALA A 61 -3.96 -4.50 -31.44
CA ALA A 61 -3.08 -5.54 -30.90
C ALA A 61 -2.25 -5.05 -29.70
N VAL A 62 -1.73 -3.82 -29.75
CA VAL A 62 -1.00 -3.21 -28.63
C VAL A 62 -1.92 -2.98 -27.43
N PHE A 63 -3.11 -2.43 -27.61
CA PHE A 63 -4.06 -2.18 -26.52
C PHE A 63 -4.53 -3.48 -25.86
N VAL A 64 -4.85 -4.52 -26.66
CA VAL A 64 -5.20 -5.85 -26.14
C VAL A 64 -4.02 -6.47 -25.40
N TRP A 65 -2.78 -6.31 -25.89
CA TRP A 65 -1.57 -6.75 -25.19
C TRP A 65 -1.40 -6.01 -23.85
N MET A 66 -1.58 -4.68 -23.82
CA MET A 66 -1.52 -3.89 -22.59
C MET A 66 -2.57 -4.37 -21.56
N SER A 67 -3.80 -4.63 -22.01
CA SER A 67 -4.87 -5.16 -21.17
C SER A 67 -4.48 -6.51 -20.57
N LYS A 68 -3.98 -7.46 -21.38
CA LYS A 68 -3.56 -8.78 -20.91
C LYS A 68 -2.37 -8.72 -19.95
N VAL A 69 -1.36 -7.90 -20.25
CA VAL A 69 -0.20 -7.71 -19.36
C VAL A 69 -0.63 -7.00 -18.07
N GLY A 70 -1.51 -6.01 -18.17
CA GLY A 70 -2.04 -5.33 -17.00
C GLY A 70 -2.87 -6.24 -16.08
N SER A 71 -3.62 -7.20 -16.62
CA SER A 71 -4.40 -8.15 -15.82
C SER A 71 -3.54 -9.16 -15.04
N PHE A 72 -2.27 -9.37 -15.42
CA PHE A 72 -1.36 -10.33 -14.78
C PHE A 72 -1.27 -10.14 -13.26
N ALA A 73 -1.04 -8.90 -12.81
CA ALA A 73 -0.83 -8.63 -11.39
C ALA A 73 -2.07 -8.96 -10.54
N PHE A 74 -3.26 -8.83 -11.11
CA PHE A 74 -4.53 -9.17 -10.43
C PHE A 74 -4.74 -10.68 -10.38
N SER A 75 -4.45 -11.39 -11.47
CA SER A 75 -4.59 -12.84 -11.55
C SER A 75 -3.64 -13.59 -10.61
N PHE A 76 -2.42 -13.05 -10.40
CA PHE A 76 -1.38 -13.68 -9.57
C PHE A 76 -1.13 -12.94 -8.25
N LEU A 77 -2.09 -12.12 -7.82
CA LEU A 77 -1.94 -11.31 -6.63
C LEU A 77 -1.61 -12.10 -5.36
N PRO A 78 -2.28 -13.23 -5.03
CA PRO A 78 -1.92 -14.04 -3.87
C PRO A 78 -0.49 -14.56 -3.94
N VAL A 79 -0.02 -14.95 -5.14
CA VAL A 79 1.36 -15.39 -5.36
C VAL A 79 2.37 -14.29 -5.05
N MET A 80 2.08 -13.07 -5.49
CA MET A 80 2.95 -11.92 -5.19
C MET A 80 3.04 -11.65 -3.68
N PHE A 81 1.93 -11.79 -2.95
CA PHE A 81 1.91 -11.59 -1.50
C PHE A 81 2.68 -12.70 -0.75
N CYS A 82 2.52 -13.97 -1.13
CA CYS A 82 3.23 -15.06 -0.46
C CYS A 82 4.76 -14.99 -0.67
N ILE A 83 5.22 -14.32 -1.73
CA ILE A 83 6.63 -14.04 -1.98
C ILE A 83 7.08 -12.77 -1.24
N ALA A 84 6.31 -11.67 -1.34
CA ALA A 84 6.69 -10.37 -0.81
C ALA A 84 6.74 -10.33 0.72
N ILE A 85 5.87 -11.08 1.40
CA ILE A 85 5.81 -11.08 2.87
C ILE A 85 7.10 -11.64 3.49
N PRO A 86 7.54 -12.87 3.19
CA PRO A 86 8.79 -13.38 3.74
C PRO A 86 10.00 -12.60 3.22
N LEU A 87 9.99 -12.11 1.97
CA LEU A 87 11.03 -11.23 1.42
C LEU A 87 11.20 -9.97 2.26
N GLY A 88 10.11 -9.32 2.62
CA GLY A 88 10.12 -8.05 3.35
C GLY A 88 10.35 -8.19 4.85
N LEU A 89 9.86 -9.28 5.46
CA LEU A 89 9.98 -9.53 6.90
C LEU A 89 11.32 -10.18 7.29
N ALA A 90 11.94 -10.99 6.41
CA ALA A 90 13.21 -11.65 6.71
C ALA A 90 14.33 -10.62 6.90
N ARG A 91 15.17 -10.87 7.92
CA ARG A 91 16.34 -10.03 8.23
C ARG A 91 17.51 -10.33 7.32
N GLU A 92 17.80 -11.62 7.14
CA GLU A 92 18.92 -12.13 6.33
C GLU A 92 18.40 -13.08 5.24
N ASN A 93 19.21 -13.33 4.21
CA ASN A 93 18.91 -14.30 3.16
C ASN A 93 17.50 -14.15 2.54
N LYS A 94 17.08 -12.91 2.32
CA LYS A 94 15.72 -12.54 1.86
C LYS A 94 15.27 -13.26 0.59
N GLY A 95 16.20 -13.53 -0.33
CA GLY A 95 15.90 -14.31 -1.55
C GLY A 95 15.47 -15.74 -1.27
N VAL A 96 16.09 -16.39 -0.26
CA VAL A 96 15.69 -17.73 0.18
C VAL A 96 14.30 -17.72 0.81
N ALA A 97 14.01 -16.70 1.63
CA ALA A 97 12.70 -16.51 2.23
C ALA A 97 11.61 -16.31 1.15
N ALA A 98 11.88 -15.50 0.12
CA ALA A 98 10.99 -15.28 -1.01
C ALA A 98 10.72 -16.57 -1.80
N PHE A 99 11.78 -17.31 -2.11
CA PHE A 99 11.69 -18.61 -2.80
C PHE A 99 10.87 -19.61 -1.99
N ALA A 100 11.15 -19.74 -0.69
CA ALA A 100 10.36 -20.58 0.21
C ALA A 100 8.89 -20.13 0.30
N GLY A 101 8.60 -18.83 0.20
CA GLY A 101 7.25 -18.29 0.14
C GLY A 101 6.45 -18.86 -1.03
N PHE A 102 7.01 -18.83 -2.22
CA PHE A 102 6.37 -19.43 -3.41
C PHE A 102 6.16 -20.94 -3.25
N ILE A 103 7.21 -21.68 -2.84
CA ILE A 103 7.13 -23.12 -2.62
C ILE A 103 6.04 -23.46 -1.59
N GLY A 104 6.04 -22.77 -0.45
CA GLY A 104 5.07 -23.01 0.62
C GLY A 104 3.63 -22.81 0.14
N TYR A 105 3.35 -21.72 -0.58
CA TYR A 105 2.02 -21.46 -1.11
C TYR A 105 1.58 -22.50 -2.15
N ALA A 106 2.46 -22.90 -3.06
CA ALA A 106 2.18 -23.93 -4.04
C ALA A 106 1.87 -25.29 -3.37
N VAL A 107 2.70 -25.70 -2.40
CA VAL A 107 2.51 -26.97 -1.66
C VAL A 107 1.24 -26.93 -0.81
N MET A 108 0.92 -25.81 -0.18
CA MET A 108 -0.33 -25.64 0.55
C MET A 108 -1.54 -25.91 -0.35
N ASN A 109 -1.57 -25.33 -1.55
CA ASN A 109 -2.65 -25.54 -2.50
C ASN A 109 -2.70 -26.98 -3.04
N LEU A 110 -1.54 -27.62 -3.26
CA LEU A 110 -1.48 -29.04 -3.61
C LEU A 110 -2.06 -29.94 -2.51
N ALA A 111 -1.80 -29.63 -1.25
CA ALA A 111 -2.34 -30.39 -0.13
C ALA A 111 -3.86 -30.20 0.01
N VAL A 112 -4.38 -28.99 -0.23
CA VAL A 112 -5.84 -28.74 -0.33
C VAL A 112 -6.44 -29.55 -1.48
N ASN A 113 -5.82 -29.54 -2.67
CA ASN A 113 -6.26 -30.33 -3.82
C ASN A 113 -6.32 -31.83 -3.48
N PHE A 114 -5.26 -32.36 -2.85
CA PHE A 114 -5.23 -33.74 -2.40
C PHE A 114 -6.41 -34.07 -1.46
N TRP A 115 -6.69 -33.19 -0.48
CA TRP A 115 -7.80 -33.39 0.44
C TRP A 115 -9.16 -33.42 -0.28
N LEU A 116 -9.39 -32.47 -1.22
CA LEU A 116 -10.63 -32.42 -2.04
C LEU A 116 -10.77 -33.66 -2.93
N THR A 117 -9.66 -34.15 -3.49
CA THR A 117 -9.63 -35.38 -4.28
C THR A 117 -9.95 -36.60 -3.42
N ALA A 118 -9.37 -36.70 -2.23
CA ALA A 118 -9.67 -37.78 -1.28
C ALA A 118 -11.13 -37.80 -0.81
N LYS A 119 -11.81 -36.63 -0.84
CA LYS A 119 -13.26 -36.50 -0.56
C LYS A 119 -14.12 -36.77 -1.79
N GLY A 120 -13.56 -37.04 -2.95
CA GLY A 120 -14.31 -37.30 -4.19
C GLY A 120 -14.92 -36.02 -4.82
N ILE A 121 -14.48 -34.83 -4.41
CA ILE A 121 -14.93 -33.55 -4.96
C ILE A 121 -14.18 -33.23 -6.25
N LEU A 122 -12.89 -33.53 -6.30
CA LEU A 122 -12.00 -33.33 -7.46
C LEU A 122 -11.54 -34.69 -8.04
N PRO A 123 -11.18 -34.75 -9.34
CA PRO A 123 -11.22 -33.65 -10.32
C PRO A 123 -12.65 -33.38 -10.82
N THR A 124 -12.97 -32.11 -11.09
CA THR A 124 -14.25 -31.73 -11.69
C THR A 124 -14.11 -30.52 -12.60
N THR A 125 -14.95 -30.45 -13.63
CA THR A 125 -15.14 -29.26 -14.49
C THR A 125 -16.55 -28.67 -14.32
N ASP A 126 -17.36 -29.25 -13.44
CA ASP A 126 -18.72 -28.77 -13.15
C ASP A 126 -18.66 -27.42 -12.40
N ALA A 127 -19.11 -26.37 -13.06
CA ALA A 127 -19.10 -25.01 -12.52
C ALA A 127 -19.92 -24.89 -11.22
N ALA A 128 -21.02 -25.67 -11.07
CA ALA A 128 -21.84 -25.65 -9.86
C ALA A 128 -21.08 -26.24 -8.66
N VAL A 129 -20.36 -27.33 -8.86
CA VAL A 129 -19.51 -27.97 -7.83
C VAL A 129 -18.34 -27.06 -7.44
N LEU A 130 -17.67 -26.45 -8.44
CA LEU A 130 -16.58 -25.51 -8.20
C LEU A 130 -17.05 -24.30 -7.39
N LYS A 131 -18.18 -23.72 -7.75
CA LYS A 131 -18.77 -22.57 -7.05
C LYS A 131 -19.21 -22.93 -5.64
N ALA A 132 -19.90 -24.08 -5.45
CA ALA A 132 -20.39 -24.52 -4.14
C ALA A 132 -19.27 -24.75 -3.12
N ASN A 133 -18.08 -25.15 -3.57
CA ASN A 133 -16.92 -25.42 -2.73
C ASN A 133 -15.85 -24.30 -2.77
N ASN A 134 -16.16 -23.16 -3.38
CA ASN A 134 -15.22 -22.05 -3.59
C ASN A 134 -13.88 -22.50 -4.18
N ILE A 135 -13.92 -23.38 -5.19
CA ILE A 135 -12.74 -23.94 -5.85
C ILE A 135 -12.38 -23.09 -7.06
N GLN A 136 -11.13 -22.66 -7.12
CA GLN A 136 -10.55 -21.94 -8.26
C GLN A 136 -9.25 -22.60 -8.73
N ASN A 137 -8.80 -22.19 -9.91
CA ASN A 137 -7.49 -22.61 -10.43
C ASN A 137 -6.40 -21.65 -9.93
N ILE A 138 -5.62 -22.10 -8.97
CA ILE A 138 -4.53 -21.35 -8.36
C ILE A 138 -3.21 -21.92 -8.86
N ILE A 139 -2.49 -21.20 -9.69
CA ILE A 139 -1.20 -21.62 -10.28
C ILE A 139 -1.32 -22.99 -11.03
N GLY A 140 -2.43 -23.23 -11.71
CA GLY A 140 -2.68 -24.52 -12.37
C GLY A 140 -3.22 -25.62 -11.46
N ILE A 141 -3.47 -25.37 -10.18
CA ILE A 141 -3.97 -26.32 -9.18
C ILE A 141 -5.41 -25.95 -8.80
N GLN A 142 -6.36 -26.87 -8.94
CA GLN A 142 -7.70 -26.69 -8.41
C GLN A 142 -7.65 -26.78 -6.88
N SER A 143 -7.94 -25.67 -6.20
CA SER A 143 -7.83 -25.53 -4.75
C SER A 143 -8.94 -24.62 -4.23
N ILE A 144 -9.21 -24.66 -2.93
CA ILE A 144 -10.10 -23.70 -2.28
C ILE A 144 -9.46 -22.32 -2.42
N ASP A 145 -10.22 -21.35 -2.93
CA ASP A 145 -9.76 -19.98 -3.01
C ASP A 145 -9.71 -19.35 -1.61
N THR A 146 -8.49 -19.26 -1.10
CA THR A 146 -8.21 -18.56 0.16
C THR A 146 -7.83 -17.10 -0.07
N GLY A 147 -7.80 -16.67 -1.34
CA GLY A 147 -7.45 -15.31 -1.74
C GLY A 147 -6.11 -14.83 -1.18
N ILE A 148 -6.02 -13.54 -0.98
CA ILE A 148 -4.81 -12.92 -0.42
C ILE A 148 -4.59 -13.31 1.05
N LEU A 149 -5.64 -13.52 1.83
CA LEU A 149 -5.50 -13.87 3.25
C LEU A 149 -4.78 -15.21 3.43
N GLY A 150 -5.11 -16.21 2.62
CA GLY A 150 -4.37 -17.48 2.64
C GLY A 150 -2.90 -17.30 2.26
N ALA A 151 -2.61 -16.46 1.28
CA ALA A 151 -1.24 -16.13 0.89
C ALA A 151 -0.48 -15.37 1.98
N VAL A 152 -1.15 -14.46 2.70
CA VAL A 152 -0.59 -13.73 3.85
C VAL A 152 -0.25 -14.70 4.98
N ILE A 153 -1.16 -15.60 5.33
CA ILE A 153 -0.95 -16.62 6.35
C ILE A 153 0.23 -17.51 5.97
N ALA A 154 0.27 -18.02 4.73
CA ALA A 154 1.38 -18.81 4.21
C ALA A 154 2.71 -18.03 4.30
N GLY A 155 2.74 -16.77 3.85
CA GLY A 155 3.93 -15.93 3.89
C GLY A 155 4.44 -15.66 5.30
N ILE A 156 3.55 -15.46 6.28
CA ILE A 156 3.92 -15.28 7.70
C ILE A 156 4.51 -16.58 8.27
N ILE A 157 3.89 -17.73 7.99
CA ILE A 157 4.41 -19.03 8.44
C ILE A 157 5.81 -19.25 7.86
N VAL A 158 6.01 -18.99 6.55
CA VAL A 158 7.30 -19.12 5.89
C VAL A 158 8.34 -18.19 6.52
N TRP A 159 7.99 -16.93 6.80
CA TRP A 159 8.87 -16.03 7.52
C TRP A 159 9.29 -16.57 8.89
N MET A 160 8.33 -17.09 9.68
CA MET A 160 8.63 -17.68 10.99
C MET A 160 9.57 -18.88 10.87
N LEU A 161 9.36 -19.75 9.88
CA LEU A 161 10.23 -20.88 9.61
C LEU A 161 11.62 -20.42 9.15
N HIS A 162 11.69 -19.40 8.29
CA HIS A 162 12.94 -18.82 7.84
C HIS A 162 13.75 -18.26 9.01
N GLU A 163 13.18 -17.40 9.85
CA GLU A 163 13.85 -16.81 11.01
C GLU A 163 14.36 -17.89 11.99
N ARG A 164 13.65 -19.01 12.09
CA ARG A 164 14.00 -20.11 12.99
C ARG A 164 15.08 -21.03 12.43
N PHE A 165 15.08 -21.30 11.12
CA PHE A 165 15.83 -22.43 10.54
C PHE A 165 16.90 -22.04 9.53
N HIS A 166 17.03 -20.78 9.10
CA HIS A 166 17.99 -20.37 8.07
C HIS A 166 19.46 -20.60 8.45
N ASN A 167 19.77 -20.74 9.75
CA ASN A 167 21.11 -21.00 10.27
C ASN A 167 21.24 -22.37 10.96
N ILE A 168 20.30 -23.31 10.70
CA ILE A 168 20.32 -24.62 11.35
C ILE A 168 21.56 -25.43 10.94
N ARG A 169 22.21 -26.06 11.90
CA ARG A 169 23.27 -27.03 11.66
C ARG A 169 22.70 -28.43 11.83
N LEU A 170 22.79 -29.22 10.79
CA LEU A 170 22.39 -30.63 10.79
C LEU A 170 23.63 -31.52 11.01
N PRO A 171 23.43 -32.78 11.47
CA PRO A 171 24.52 -33.76 11.53
C PRO A 171 25.24 -33.90 10.20
N ASP A 172 26.52 -34.32 10.22
CA ASP A 172 27.39 -34.37 9.03
C ASP A 172 26.79 -35.13 7.87
N ALA A 173 26.09 -36.24 8.11
CA ALA A 173 25.39 -37.00 7.09
C ALA A 173 24.28 -36.23 6.34
N LEU A 174 23.74 -35.19 6.97
CA LEU A 174 22.66 -34.32 6.44
C LEU A 174 23.12 -32.89 6.23
N ALA A 175 24.40 -32.58 6.40
CA ALA A 175 24.96 -31.25 6.35
C ALA A 175 24.63 -30.49 5.03
N PHE A 176 24.51 -31.22 3.92
CA PHE A 176 24.10 -30.67 2.62
C PHE A 176 22.73 -29.96 2.68
N PHE A 177 21.80 -30.44 3.49
CA PHE A 177 20.47 -29.89 3.66
C PHE A 177 20.39 -28.81 4.74
N GLY A 178 21.48 -28.50 5.43
CA GLY A 178 21.53 -27.52 6.50
C GLY A 178 21.53 -26.06 6.03
N GLY A 179 21.43 -25.15 6.99
CA GLY A 179 21.43 -23.71 6.75
C GLY A 179 20.22 -23.25 5.91
N THR A 180 20.47 -22.35 5.00
CA THR A 180 19.43 -21.76 4.14
C THR A 180 18.67 -22.76 3.28
N ARG A 181 19.31 -23.88 2.91
CA ARG A 181 18.68 -24.95 2.09
C ARG A 181 17.58 -25.68 2.86
N PHE A 182 17.65 -25.71 4.19
CA PHE A 182 16.65 -26.35 5.03
C PHE A 182 15.31 -25.60 5.03
N VAL A 183 15.34 -24.30 4.79
CA VAL A 183 14.13 -23.46 4.83
C VAL A 183 13.06 -23.91 3.83
N PRO A 184 13.32 -24.06 2.53
CA PRO A 184 12.32 -24.60 1.60
C PRO A 184 11.85 -26.02 1.97
N ILE A 185 12.74 -26.86 2.52
CA ILE A 185 12.41 -28.24 2.91
C ILE A 185 11.39 -28.25 4.05
N ILE A 186 11.68 -27.55 5.14
CA ILE A 186 10.75 -27.48 6.28
C ILE A 186 9.46 -26.76 5.91
N THR A 187 9.53 -25.77 5.03
CA THR A 187 8.38 -25.07 4.49
C THR A 187 7.44 -26.03 3.75
N THR A 188 7.99 -26.90 2.90
CA THR A 188 7.21 -27.92 2.19
C THR A 188 6.45 -28.83 3.16
N VAL A 189 7.09 -29.30 4.23
CA VAL A 189 6.44 -30.15 5.22
C VAL A 189 5.35 -29.40 5.97
N VAL A 190 5.68 -28.22 6.51
CA VAL A 190 4.75 -27.46 7.36
C VAL A 190 3.57 -26.93 6.55
N LEU A 191 3.79 -26.32 5.39
CA LEU A 191 2.70 -25.80 4.55
C LEU A 191 1.89 -26.92 3.90
N GLY A 192 2.49 -28.10 3.67
CA GLY A 192 1.74 -29.31 3.29
C GLY A 192 0.74 -29.72 4.38
N LEU A 193 1.16 -29.74 5.65
CA LEU A 193 0.27 -30.03 6.76
C LEU A 193 -0.80 -28.94 6.95
N VAL A 194 -0.42 -27.67 6.84
CA VAL A 194 -1.36 -26.53 6.89
C VAL A 194 -2.41 -26.66 5.79
N GLY A 195 -2.01 -27.02 4.57
CA GLY A 195 -2.94 -27.21 3.45
C GLY A 195 -3.98 -28.32 3.71
N LEU A 196 -3.63 -29.39 4.44
CA LEU A 196 -4.61 -30.41 4.84
C LEU A 196 -5.63 -29.89 5.87
N VAL A 197 -5.27 -28.86 6.66
CA VAL A 197 -6.15 -28.26 7.67
C VAL A 197 -7.02 -27.14 7.08
N ILE A 198 -6.57 -26.46 6.01
CA ILE A 198 -7.29 -25.36 5.36
C ILE A 198 -8.77 -25.70 5.09
N PRO A 199 -9.15 -26.84 4.47
CA PRO A 199 -10.54 -27.14 4.17
C PRO A 199 -11.44 -27.25 5.41
N LEU A 200 -10.87 -27.52 6.58
CA LEU A 200 -11.61 -27.63 7.85
C LEU A 200 -11.78 -26.27 8.53
N VAL A 201 -10.79 -25.40 8.42
CA VAL A 201 -10.73 -24.14 9.18
C VAL A 201 -11.19 -22.96 8.35
N TRP A 202 -10.94 -22.96 7.03
CA TRP A 202 -11.23 -21.86 6.14
C TRP A 202 -12.72 -21.44 6.13
N PRO A 203 -13.72 -22.33 6.17
CA PRO A 203 -15.12 -21.93 6.22
C PRO A 203 -15.46 -21.04 7.42
N VAL A 204 -14.78 -21.24 8.57
CA VAL A 204 -14.97 -20.40 9.77
C VAL A 204 -14.38 -19.01 9.55
N PHE A 205 -13.20 -18.93 8.94
CA PHE A 205 -12.60 -17.65 8.56
C PHE A 205 -13.46 -16.90 7.54
N ALA A 206 -13.94 -17.58 6.50
CA ALA A 206 -14.84 -17.02 5.51
C ALA A 206 -16.13 -16.46 6.13
N MET A 207 -16.75 -17.17 7.08
CA MET A 207 -17.90 -16.65 7.82
C MET A 207 -17.56 -15.38 8.60
N GLY A 208 -16.39 -15.31 9.25
CA GLY A 208 -15.93 -14.11 9.96
C GLY A 208 -15.72 -12.91 9.03
N ILE A 209 -15.11 -13.14 7.87
CA ILE A 209 -14.89 -12.11 6.83
C ILE A 209 -16.23 -11.63 6.29
N ASN A 210 -17.16 -12.54 5.99
CA ASN A 210 -18.49 -12.22 5.52
C ASN A 210 -19.29 -11.42 6.57
N ALA A 211 -19.19 -11.78 7.84
CA ALA A 211 -19.81 -11.02 8.92
C ALA A 211 -19.28 -9.58 8.98
N LEU A 212 -17.97 -9.39 8.84
CA LEU A 212 -17.36 -8.06 8.77
C LEU A 212 -17.84 -7.28 7.53
N GLY A 213 -17.92 -7.94 6.38
CA GLY A 213 -18.48 -7.38 5.15
C GLY A 213 -19.94 -6.95 5.33
N HIS A 214 -20.74 -7.77 6.01
CA HIS A 214 -22.13 -7.40 6.33
C HIS A 214 -22.22 -6.18 7.24
N VAL A 215 -21.37 -6.04 8.25
CA VAL A 215 -21.32 -4.84 9.11
C VAL A 215 -20.99 -3.60 8.29
N ILE A 216 -19.99 -3.64 7.43
CA ILE A 216 -19.61 -2.52 6.57
C ILE A 216 -20.72 -2.18 5.57
N ASN A 217 -21.34 -3.20 4.97
CA ASN A 217 -22.44 -3.01 4.01
C ASN A 217 -23.74 -2.53 4.69
N SER A 218 -24.04 -2.99 5.90
CA SER A 218 -25.21 -2.54 6.68
C SER A 218 -25.07 -1.09 7.17
N ALA A 219 -23.84 -0.56 7.24
CA ALA A 219 -23.61 0.85 7.47
C ALA A 219 -24.05 1.74 6.29
N GLY A 220 -24.46 1.15 5.15
CA GLY A 220 -24.99 1.86 3.99
C GLY A 220 -23.99 2.89 3.47
N ASP A 221 -24.45 4.14 3.34
CA ASP A 221 -23.65 5.27 2.85
C ASP A 221 -22.54 5.70 3.83
N PHE A 222 -22.60 5.26 5.09
CA PHE A 222 -21.54 5.52 6.08
C PHE A 222 -20.35 4.54 5.95
N GLY A 223 -20.51 3.40 5.30
CA GLY A 223 -19.42 2.44 5.07
C GLY A 223 -18.20 3.08 4.39
N PRO A 224 -18.36 3.78 3.27
CA PRO A 224 -17.28 4.54 2.63
C PRO A 224 -16.65 5.61 3.52
N MET A 225 -17.43 6.29 4.37
CA MET A 225 -16.90 7.28 5.32
C MET A 225 -15.98 6.63 6.35
N ILE A 226 -16.41 5.52 6.94
CA ILE A 226 -15.63 4.77 7.93
C ILE A 226 -14.32 4.29 7.29
N PHE A 227 -14.40 3.74 6.08
CA PHE A 227 -13.23 3.27 5.35
C PHE A 227 -12.24 4.41 5.04
N GLY A 228 -12.69 5.49 4.40
CA GLY A 228 -11.83 6.60 3.99
C GLY A 228 -11.21 7.34 5.17
N THR A 229 -11.98 7.55 6.26
CA THR A 229 -11.47 8.13 7.51
C THR A 229 -10.46 7.21 8.17
N GLY A 230 -10.77 5.91 8.27
CA GLY A 230 -9.89 4.90 8.84
C GLY A 230 -8.58 4.76 8.08
N GLU A 231 -8.61 4.76 6.74
CA GLU A 231 -7.43 4.73 5.88
C GLU A 231 -6.47 5.89 6.23
N ARG A 232 -7.00 7.11 6.35
CA ARG A 232 -6.19 8.28 6.72
C ARG A 232 -5.67 8.21 8.15
N LEU A 233 -6.51 7.88 9.13
CA LEU A 233 -6.08 7.80 10.53
C LEU A 233 -5.02 6.72 10.79
N LEU A 234 -5.05 5.63 10.03
CA LEU A 234 -4.06 4.56 10.13
C LEU A 234 -2.75 4.84 9.35
N LEU A 235 -2.76 5.83 8.43
CA LEU A 235 -1.60 6.13 7.59
C LEU A 235 -0.36 6.57 8.38
N PRO A 236 -0.45 7.44 9.42
CA PRO A 236 0.73 7.82 10.22
C PRO A 236 1.42 6.65 10.89
N PHE A 237 0.67 5.60 11.17
CA PHE A 237 1.16 4.39 11.81
C PHE A 237 1.64 3.34 10.81
N GLY A 238 1.38 3.52 9.50
CA GLY A 238 1.72 2.56 8.45
C GLY A 238 0.82 1.33 8.43
N LEU A 239 -0.34 1.37 9.12
CA LEU A 239 -1.29 0.27 9.22
C LEU A 239 -2.44 0.32 8.20
N HIS A 240 -2.58 1.45 7.47
CA HIS A 240 -3.64 1.65 6.50
C HIS A 240 -3.66 0.57 5.40
N HIS A 241 -2.50 0.00 5.03
CA HIS A 241 -2.41 -1.07 4.03
C HIS A 241 -3.20 -2.32 4.43
N ILE A 242 -3.33 -2.63 5.73
CA ILE A 242 -4.09 -3.77 6.23
C ILE A 242 -5.58 -3.54 6.00
N LEU A 243 -6.09 -2.37 6.37
CA LEU A 243 -7.50 -2.00 6.14
C LEU A 243 -7.83 -1.98 4.65
N VAL A 244 -6.93 -1.39 3.86
CA VAL A 244 -7.08 -1.30 2.40
C VAL A 244 -7.10 -2.69 1.76
N ALA A 245 -6.19 -3.59 2.16
CA ALA A 245 -6.15 -4.95 1.63
C ALA A 245 -7.42 -5.74 1.98
N LEU A 246 -7.93 -5.57 3.19
CA LEU A 246 -9.17 -6.21 3.63
C LEU A 246 -10.35 -5.87 2.72
N ILE A 247 -10.56 -4.59 2.42
CA ILE A 247 -11.69 -4.14 1.60
C ILE A 247 -11.46 -4.41 0.10
N ARG A 248 -10.24 -4.22 -0.39
CA ARG A 248 -9.96 -4.35 -1.83
C ARG A 248 -9.96 -5.79 -2.33
N PHE A 249 -9.58 -6.75 -1.47
CA PHE A 249 -9.22 -8.10 -1.92
C PHE A 249 -9.97 -9.23 -1.19
N THR A 250 -10.89 -8.93 -0.28
CA THR A 250 -11.66 -9.94 0.43
C THR A 250 -13.16 -9.70 0.30
N GLU A 251 -13.94 -10.68 0.71
CA GLU A 251 -15.40 -10.61 0.71
C GLU A 251 -15.95 -9.43 1.54
N ALA A 252 -15.17 -8.86 2.45
CA ALA A 252 -15.52 -7.64 3.18
C ALA A 252 -15.76 -6.43 2.23
N GLY A 253 -15.11 -6.41 1.06
CA GLY A 253 -15.33 -5.41 0.02
C GLY A 253 -16.46 -5.72 -0.95
N GLY A 254 -17.19 -6.81 -0.72
CA GLY A 254 -18.29 -7.29 -1.56
C GLY A 254 -17.91 -8.49 -2.42
N THR A 255 -18.94 -9.14 -2.96
CA THR A 255 -18.84 -10.28 -3.88
C THR A 255 -19.79 -10.06 -5.05
N LEU A 256 -19.33 -10.32 -6.26
CA LEU A 256 -20.11 -10.16 -7.49
C LEU A 256 -19.76 -11.25 -8.50
N ASP A 257 -20.76 -11.71 -9.26
CA ASP A 257 -20.51 -12.58 -10.40
C ASP A 257 -20.20 -11.71 -11.64
N VAL A 258 -19.02 -11.90 -12.22
CA VAL A 258 -18.54 -11.18 -13.39
C VAL A 258 -18.10 -12.19 -14.45
N CYS A 259 -18.67 -12.14 -15.64
CA CYS A 259 -18.38 -13.08 -16.76
C CYS A 259 -18.46 -14.56 -16.33
N GLY A 260 -19.43 -14.95 -15.48
CA GLY A 260 -19.61 -16.33 -15.02
C GLY A 260 -18.67 -16.77 -13.88
N HIS A 261 -17.84 -15.86 -13.37
CA HIS A 261 -16.97 -16.13 -12.23
C HIS A 261 -17.37 -15.28 -11.02
N THR A 262 -17.45 -15.91 -9.86
CA THR A 262 -17.66 -15.20 -8.60
C THR A 262 -16.33 -14.59 -8.15
N VAL A 263 -16.27 -13.28 -8.01
CA VAL A 263 -15.10 -12.53 -7.56
C VAL A 263 -15.43 -11.73 -6.29
N SER A 264 -14.47 -11.63 -5.38
CA SER A 264 -14.62 -10.96 -4.10
C SER A 264 -13.57 -9.86 -3.93
N GLY A 265 -13.99 -8.78 -3.26
CA GLY A 265 -13.16 -7.61 -3.00
C GLY A 265 -13.38 -6.47 -4.00
N ALA A 266 -13.46 -5.27 -3.45
CA ALA A 266 -13.84 -4.07 -4.23
C ALA A 266 -12.96 -3.86 -5.47
N LEU A 267 -11.63 -3.98 -5.34
CA LEU A 267 -10.71 -3.80 -6.46
C LEU A 267 -10.74 -4.99 -7.42
N THR A 268 -10.82 -6.21 -6.90
CA THR A 268 -10.89 -7.42 -7.73
C THR A 268 -12.15 -7.43 -8.59
N ILE A 269 -13.31 -7.02 -8.04
CA ILE A 269 -14.57 -6.87 -8.78
C ILE A 269 -14.40 -5.85 -9.89
N PHE A 270 -13.87 -4.66 -9.57
CA PHE A 270 -13.66 -3.60 -10.56
C PHE A 270 -12.76 -4.06 -11.72
N GLN A 271 -11.64 -4.74 -11.42
CA GLN A 271 -10.70 -5.23 -12.43
C GLN A 271 -11.29 -6.37 -13.27
N ALA A 272 -12.09 -7.25 -12.65
CA ALA A 272 -12.83 -8.28 -13.39
C ALA A 272 -13.83 -7.65 -14.36
N GLN A 273 -14.58 -6.64 -13.93
CA GLN A 273 -15.51 -5.90 -14.78
C GLN A 273 -14.77 -5.17 -15.93
N LEU A 274 -13.62 -4.58 -15.65
CA LEU A 274 -12.80 -3.91 -16.65
C LEU A 274 -12.26 -4.88 -17.72
N SER A 275 -12.01 -6.13 -17.35
CA SER A 275 -11.53 -7.20 -18.23
C SER A 275 -12.67 -7.91 -18.99
N CYS A 276 -13.91 -7.72 -18.57
CA CYS A 276 -15.07 -8.41 -19.12
C CYS A 276 -15.76 -7.59 -20.23
N PRO A 277 -15.76 -8.03 -21.51
CA PRO A 277 -16.36 -7.30 -22.61
C PRO A 277 -17.88 -7.08 -22.50
N GLU A 278 -18.56 -7.91 -21.71
CA GLU A 278 -20.01 -7.84 -21.52
C GLU A 278 -20.43 -6.83 -20.45
N THR A 279 -19.47 -6.19 -19.77
CA THR A 279 -19.77 -5.27 -18.69
C THR A 279 -20.18 -3.90 -19.23
N HIS A 280 -21.40 -3.49 -18.95
CA HIS A 280 -21.92 -2.16 -19.20
C HIS A 280 -21.97 -1.34 -17.89
N GLY A 281 -20.88 -0.64 -17.56
CA GLY A 281 -20.74 0.14 -16.34
C GLY A 281 -20.15 -0.66 -15.16
N PHE A 282 -19.68 0.07 -14.14
CA PHE A 282 -19.03 -0.53 -12.98
C PHE A 282 -19.95 -0.60 -11.78
N SER A 283 -19.73 -1.60 -10.91
CA SER A 283 -20.50 -1.81 -9.68
C SER A 283 -20.31 -0.64 -8.70
N GLU A 284 -21.38 0.05 -8.34
CA GLU A 284 -21.37 1.10 -7.31
C GLU A 284 -20.94 0.54 -5.95
N SER A 285 -21.36 -0.69 -5.63
CA SER A 285 -21.01 -1.34 -4.36
C SER A 285 -19.50 -1.61 -4.20
N ALA A 286 -18.78 -1.81 -5.29
CA ALA A 286 -17.34 -2.00 -5.30
C ALA A 286 -16.60 -0.66 -5.41
N THR A 287 -16.96 0.18 -6.37
CA THR A 287 -16.22 1.42 -6.66
C THR A 287 -16.30 2.44 -5.53
N ARG A 288 -17.34 2.40 -4.67
CA ARG A 288 -17.47 3.31 -3.51
C ARG A 288 -16.31 3.25 -2.50
N PHE A 289 -15.50 2.18 -2.53
CA PHE A 289 -14.30 2.00 -1.70
C PHE A 289 -12.99 2.23 -2.47
N LEU A 290 -13.07 2.68 -3.72
CA LEU A 290 -11.92 2.83 -4.61
C LEU A 290 -11.53 4.29 -4.84
N SER A 291 -10.82 4.57 -5.93
CA SER A 291 -10.16 5.85 -6.19
C SER A 291 -11.11 7.05 -6.22
N GLN A 292 -12.37 6.86 -6.67
CA GLN A 292 -13.36 7.94 -6.70
C GLN A 292 -13.52 8.66 -5.36
N GLY A 293 -13.50 7.93 -4.24
CA GLY A 293 -13.65 8.50 -2.91
C GLY A 293 -12.48 9.37 -2.48
N LYS A 294 -11.29 9.13 -3.04
CA LYS A 294 -10.07 9.93 -2.78
C LYS A 294 -10.02 11.21 -3.61
N MET A 295 -10.61 11.21 -4.80
CA MET A 295 -10.50 12.29 -5.78
C MET A 295 -10.87 13.67 -5.22
N PRO A 296 -11.95 13.85 -4.44
CA PRO A 296 -12.26 15.16 -3.85
C PRO A 296 -11.12 15.71 -3.02
N ALA A 297 -10.52 14.88 -2.16
CA ALA A 297 -9.42 15.29 -1.30
C ALA A 297 -8.11 15.49 -2.08
N PHE A 298 -7.81 14.64 -3.07
CA PHE A 298 -6.52 14.63 -3.78
C PHE A 298 -6.47 15.68 -4.88
N LEU A 299 -7.54 15.81 -5.68
CA LEU A 299 -7.59 16.76 -6.79
C LEU A 299 -7.99 18.17 -6.34
N GLY A 300 -8.73 18.30 -5.23
CA GLY A 300 -9.22 19.57 -4.70
C GLY A 300 -8.71 19.90 -3.31
N GLY A 301 -9.00 19.07 -2.33
CA GLY A 301 -8.77 19.36 -0.91
C GLY A 301 -7.32 19.68 -0.54
N LEU A 302 -6.39 18.76 -0.82
CA LEU A 302 -4.97 18.95 -0.51
C LEU A 302 -4.32 20.11 -1.26
N PRO A 303 -4.60 20.36 -2.56
CA PRO A 303 -4.23 21.62 -3.21
C PRO A 303 -4.77 22.86 -2.50
N GLY A 304 -6.03 22.84 -2.04
CA GLY A 304 -6.63 23.92 -1.24
C GLY A 304 -5.93 24.13 0.11
N ALA A 305 -5.59 23.03 0.81
CA ALA A 305 -4.81 23.06 2.04
C ALA A 305 -3.41 23.63 1.82
N ALA A 306 -2.73 23.25 0.75
CA ALA A 306 -1.41 23.78 0.37
C ALA A 306 -1.48 25.29 0.12
N LEU A 307 -2.47 25.75 -0.61
CA LEU A 307 -2.68 27.18 -0.84
C LEU A 307 -2.99 27.94 0.46
N ALA A 308 -3.78 27.37 1.37
CA ALA A 308 -4.04 27.96 2.68
C ALA A 308 -2.76 28.09 3.51
N MET A 309 -1.92 27.04 3.56
CA MET A 309 -0.63 27.08 4.25
C MET A 309 0.29 28.15 3.64
N TYR A 310 0.34 28.25 2.31
CA TYR A 310 1.12 29.28 1.61
C TYR A 310 0.68 30.69 1.98
N HIS A 311 -0.64 30.96 1.97
CA HIS A 311 -1.17 32.29 2.33
C HIS A 311 -0.99 32.63 3.80
N CYS A 312 -1.03 31.64 4.69
CA CYS A 312 -0.81 31.81 6.12
C CYS A 312 0.67 31.94 6.50
N ALA A 313 1.60 31.60 5.61
CA ALA A 313 3.02 31.75 5.84
C ALA A 313 3.43 33.23 5.87
N ARG A 314 4.49 33.54 6.64
CA ARG A 314 5.07 34.90 6.68
C ARG A 314 5.57 35.28 5.28
N PRO A 315 5.38 36.56 4.87
CA PRO A 315 5.80 37.02 3.53
C PRO A 315 7.25 36.65 3.17
N GLU A 316 8.16 36.77 4.15
CA GLU A 316 9.59 36.50 4.01
C GLU A 316 9.88 35.02 3.72
N ASN A 317 8.98 34.12 4.11
CA ASN A 317 9.14 32.67 4.00
C ASN A 317 8.39 32.04 2.83
N ARG A 318 7.47 32.78 2.20
CA ARG A 318 6.62 32.24 1.12
C ARG A 318 7.43 31.67 -0.04
N HIS A 319 8.50 32.36 -0.45
CA HIS A 319 9.33 31.92 -1.56
C HIS A 319 10.03 30.57 -1.26
N LYS A 320 10.40 30.33 0.02
CA LYS A 320 11.11 29.11 0.45
C LYS A 320 10.19 27.88 0.46
N ILE A 321 8.94 28.05 0.92
CA ILE A 321 7.99 26.95 1.00
C ILE A 321 7.23 26.69 -0.31
N LYS A 322 7.24 27.64 -1.25
CA LYS A 322 6.53 27.56 -2.53
C LYS A 322 6.89 26.29 -3.29
N GLY A 323 8.19 26.01 -3.44
CA GLY A 323 8.67 24.82 -4.15
C GLY A 323 8.24 23.51 -3.49
N LEU A 324 8.31 23.45 -2.15
CA LEU A 324 7.88 22.29 -1.36
C LEU A 324 6.37 22.01 -1.54
N LEU A 325 5.54 23.04 -1.44
CA LEU A 325 4.10 22.90 -1.60
C LEU A 325 3.71 22.50 -3.02
N ILE A 326 4.31 23.12 -4.06
CA ILE A 326 4.07 22.76 -5.46
C ILE A 326 4.48 21.32 -5.73
N SER A 327 5.67 20.89 -5.28
CA SER A 327 6.12 19.51 -5.43
C SER A 327 5.16 18.52 -4.75
N GLY A 328 4.69 18.84 -3.55
CA GLY A 328 3.71 18.03 -2.84
C GLY A 328 2.36 17.96 -3.56
N VAL A 329 1.87 19.08 -4.13
CA VAL A 329 0.64 19.10 -4.95
C VAL A 329 0.79 18.27 -6.21
N ILE A 330 1.91 18.36 -6.91
CA ILE A 330 2.17 17.54 -8.12
C ILE A 330 2.22 16.06 -7.73
N ALA A 331 2.92 15.70 -6.66
CA ALA A 331 2.98 14.31 -6.18
C ALA A 331 1.59 13.77 -5.83
N CYS A 332 0.73 14.59 -5.25
CA CYS A 332 -0.65 14.22 -4.91
C CYS A 332 -1.54 14.11 -6.15
N VAL A 333 -1.64 15.16 -6.95
CA VAL A 333 -2.59 15.26 -8.08
C VAL A 333 -2.21 14.31 -9.22
N VAL A 334 -0.93 14.17 -9.53
CA VAL A 334 -0.45 13.33 -10.64
C VAL A 334 -0.06 11.95 -10.16
N GLY A 335 0.65 11.86 -9.04
CA GLY A 335 1.19 10.59 -8.52
C GLY A 335 0.28 9.85 -7.53
N GLY A 336 -0.79 10.49 -7.00
CA GLY A 336 -1.64 9.90 -5.95
C GLY A 336 -0.95 9.76 -4.59
N THR A 337 0.25 10.35 -4.43
CA THR A 337 1.05 10.28 -3.20
C THR A 337 0.81 11.51 -2.34
N THR A 338 0.09 11.37 -1.25
CA THR A 338 -0.38 12.49 -0.40
C THR A 338 0.56 12.83 0.75
N GLU A 339 1.40 11.88 1.15
CA GLU A 339 2.29 11.98 2.31
C GLU A 339 3.19 13.23 2.30
N PRO A 340 3.73 13.69 1.15
CA PRO A 340 4.55 14.91 1.14
C PRO A 340 3.80 16.15 1.61
N LEU A 341 2.48 16.23 1.39
CA LEU A 341 1.63 17.31 1.88
C LEU A 341 1.11 17.04 3.29
N GLU A 342 0.61 15.84 3.54
CA GLU A 342 0.01 15.46 4.82
C GLU A 342 0.99 15.61 5.98
N PHE A 343 2.26 15.23 5.78
CA PHE A 343 3.27 15.33 6.83
C PHE A 343 3.68 16.77 7.15
N LEU A 344 3.41 17.72 6.28
CA LEU A 344 3.66 19.14 6.57
C LEU A 344 2.76 19.69 7.69
N PHE A 345 1.59 19.10 7.89
CA PHE A 345 0.68 19.52 8.95
C PHE A 345 0.42 18.43 10.00
N LEU A 346 0.61 17.14 9.70
CA LEU A 346 0.41 16.05 10.64
C LEU A 346 1.16 16.27 11.97
N PHE A 347 2.45 16.61 11.91
CA PHE A 347 3.29 16.71 13.10
C PHE A 347 3.19 18.05 13.82
N VAL A 348 2.88 19.11 13.10
CA VAL A 348 2.82 20.47 13.66
C VAL A 348 1.41 20.90 14.05
N ALA A 349 0.41 20.24 13.49
CA ALA A 349 -1.00 20.54 13.72
C ALA A 349 -1.87 19.25 13.58
N PRO A 350 -1.78 18.28 14.50
CA PRO A 350 -2.50 17.00 14.39
C PRO A 350 -4.01 17.16 14.23
N VAL A 351 -4.57 18.24 14.75
CA VAL A 351 -6.00 18.57 14.60
C VAL A 351 -6.38 18.77 13.12
N LEU A 352 -5.51 19.43 12.33
CA LEU A 352 -5.72 19.55 10.88
C LEU A 352 -5.70 18.20 10.18
N TYR A 353 -4.89 17.27 10.67
CA TYR A 353 -4.84 15.92 10.13
C TYR A 353 -6.12 15.13 10.41
N VAL A 354 -6.66 15.23 11.62
CA VAL A 354 -7.96 14.60 11.95
C VAL A 354 -9.07 15.18 11.09
N ILE A 355 -9.10 16.51 10.91
CA ILE A 355 -10.06 17.17 10.02
C ILE A 355 -9.89 16.66 8.57
N HIS A 356 -8.66 16.56 8.08
CA HIS A 356 -8.37 16.01 6.77
C HIS A 356 -8.89 14.57 6.63
N ALA A 357 -8.66 13.71 7.62
CA ALA A 357 -9.15 12.32 7.62
C ALA A 357 -10.69 12.26 7.53
N LEU A 358 -11.39 13.08 8.32
CA LEU A 358 -12.85 13.17 8.29
C LEU A 358 -13.37 13.69 6.94
N LEU A 359 -12.75 14.74 6.39
CA LEU A 359 -13.13 15.30 5.09
C LEU A 359 -12.83 14.31 3.95
N THR A 360 -11.78 13.50 4.05
CA THR A 360 -11.52 12.42 3.09
C THR A 360 -12.62 11.36 3.16
N GLY A 361 -12.99 10.90 4.36
CA GLY A 361 -14.10 9.97 4.53
C GLY A 361 -15.43 10.52 4.00
N LEU A 362 -15.71 11.80 4.26
CA LEU A 362 -16.88 12.48 3.70
C LEU A 362 -16.83 12.53 2.16
N GLY A 363 -15.65 12.72 1.57
CA GLY A 363 -15.43 12.62 0.12
C GLY A 363 -15.85 11.26 -0.43
N PHE A 364 -15.43 10.17 0.22
CA PHE A 364 -15.86 8.81 -0.13
C PHE A 364 -17.39 8.67 -0.11
N THR A 365 -18.04 9.16 0.93
CA THR A 365 -19.51 9.10 1.05
C THR A 365 -20.21 9.91 -0.03
N ILE A 366 -19.79 11.15 -0.27
CA ILE A 366 -20.45 12.00 -1.27
C ILE A 366 -20.30 11.43 -2.68
N MET A 367 -19.12 10.93 -3.02
CA MET A 367 -18.92 10.32 -4.34
C MET A 367 -19.75 9.05 -4.51
N ALA A 368 -19.91 8.26 -3.44
CA ALA A 368 -20.79 7.08 -3.44
C ALA A 368 -22.28 7.46 -3.60
N VAL A 369 -22.77 8.44 -2.83
CA VAL A 369 -24.17 8.93 -2.90
C VAL A 369 -24.49 9.54 -4.26
N LEU A 370 -23.53 10.22 -4.89
CA LEU A 370 -23.68 10.74 -6.26
C LEU A 370 -23.67 9.62 -7.31
N GLY A 371 -23.32 8.39 -6.92
CA GLY A 371 -23.24 7.23 -7.81
C GLY A 371 -22.14 7.38 -8.86
N VAL A 372 -21.02 8.00 -8.50
CA VAL A 372 -19.82 7.99 -9.34
C VAL A 372 -19.22 6.61 -9.31
N THR A 373 -18.77 6.07 -10.46
CA THR A 373 -18.24 4.70 -10.56
C THR A 373 -16.86 4.69 -11.20
N ILE A 374 -15.90 5.35 -10.57
CA ILE A 374 -14.49 5.38 -11.00
C ILE A 374 -13.67 4.50 -10.05
N GLY A 375 -13.08 3.45 -10.61
CA GLY A 375 -12.31 2.47 -9.85
C GLY A 375 -10.83 2.78 -9.74
N ASN A 376 -10.01 1.74 -9.54
CA ASN A 376 -8.58 1.74 -9.29
C ASN A 376 -8.18 2.25 -7.88
N THR A 377 -6.91 2.61 -7.67
CA THR A 377 -6.31 2.67 -6.33
C THR A 377 -5.92 4.06 -5.87
N ASP A 378 -5.50 4.94 -6.78
CA ASP A 378 -4.68 6.10 -6.43
C ASP A 378 -5.48 7.39 -6.25
N GLY A 379 -6.58 7.56 -6.98
CA GLY A 379 -7.43 8.75 -6.88
C GLY A 379 -6.80 10.02 -7.47
N ASN A 380 -5.82 9.84 -8.34
CA ASN A 380 -5.10 10.90 -9.03
C ASN A 380 -5.76 11.30 -10.37
N VAL A 381 -5.17 12.25 -11.08
CA VAL A 381 -5.68 12.69 -12.39
C VAL A 381 -5.60 11.58 -13.46
N ILE A 382 -4.66 10.64 -13.33
CA ILE A 382 -4.55 9.52 -14.27
C ILE A 382 -5.74 8.59 -14.08
N ASP A 383 -6.08 8.20 -12.85
CA ASP A 383 -7.28 7.42 -12.56
C ASP A 383 -8.56 8.11 -13.05
N PHE A 384 -8.64 9.42 -12.85
CA PHE A 384 -9.78 10.23 -13.33
C PHE A 384 -9.94 10.17 -14.85
N VAL A 385 -8.85 10.29 -15.59
CA VAL A 385 -8.90 10.24 -17.06
C VAL A 385 -9.15 8.82 -17.55
N VAL A 386 -8.35 7.84 -17.08
CA VAL A 386 -8.36 6.47 -17.59
C VAL A 386 -9.65 5.75 -17.23
N PHE A 387 -10.06 5.80 -15.95
CA PHE A 387 -11.21 5.03 -15.46
C PHE A 387 -12.50 5.85 -15.34
N GLY A 388 -12.41 7.16 -15.52
CA GLY A 388 -13.56 8.07 -15.56
C GLY A 388 -13.90 8.49 -16.97
N ILE A 389 -13.11 9.40 -17.56
CA ILE A 389 -13.44 10.04 -18.84
C ILE A 389 -13.49 9.01 -19.98
N LEU A 390 -12.49 8.12 -20.10
CA LEU A 390 -12.42 7.15 -21.19
C LEU A 390 -13.53 6.08 -21.13
N HIS A 391 -14.12 5.84 -19.96
CA HIS A 391 -15.28 4.94 -19.79
C HIS A 391 -16.63 5.65 -19.98
N GLY A 392 -16.62 6.92 -20.39
CA GLY A 392 -17.80 7.66 -20.79
C GLY A 392 -18.67 8.16 -19.64
N LEU A 393 -19.89 8.61 -19.99
CA LEU A 393 -20.80 9.29 -19.05
C LEU A 393 -21.41 8.36 -17.98
N SER A 394 -21.37 7.06 -18.19
CA SER A 394 -21.86 6.06 -17.21
C SER A 394 -21.11 6.14 -15.88
N THR A 395 -19.84 6.54 -15.89
CA THR A 395 -19.02 6.72 -14.67
C THR A 395 -19.38 7.99 -13.90
N LYS A 396 -20.19 8.88 -14.45
CA LYS A 396 -20.53 10.21 -13.91
C LYS A 396 -19.31 11.06 -13.57
N TRP A 397 -18.21 10.90 -14.33
CA TRP A 397 -16.92 11.56 -14.11
C TRP A 397 -17.04 13.10 -14.04
N TYR A 398 -18.02 13.69 -14.71
CA TYR A 398 -18.26 15.14 -14.73
C TYR A 398 -18.59 15.74 -13.36
N LEU A 399 -19.00 14.90 -12.38
CA LEU A 399 -19.23 15.33 -11.01
C LEU A 399 -17.91 15.49 -10.22
N VAL A 400 -16.86 14.78 -10.61
CA VAL A 400 -15.55 14.83 -9.91
C VAL A 400 -14.96 16.25 -9.88
N PRO A 401 -14.84 16.99 -11.01
CA PRO A 401 -14.32 18.36 -10.97
C PRO A 401 -15.17 19.30 -10.11
N VAL A 402 -16.49 19.12 -10.11
CA VAL A 402 -17.41 19.95 -9.30
C VAL A 402 -17.16 19.71 -7.80
N VAL A 403 -17.14 18.44 -7.39
CA VAL A 403 -16.89 18.10 -5.99
C VAL A 403 -15.47 18.48 -5.57
N ALA A 404 -14.47 18.28 -6.44
CA ALA A 404 -13.09 18.69 -6.17
C ALA A 404 -12.96 20.21 -5.98
N ALA A 405 -13.67 21.02 -6.76
CA ALA A 405 -13.70 22.47 -6.59
C ALA A 405 -14.33 22.90 -5.25
N ILE A 406 -15.41 22.22 -4.84
CA ILE A 406 -16.03 22.43 -3.53
C ILE A 406 -15.04 22.05 -2.41
N TRP A 407 -14.38 20.88 -2.53
CA TRP A 407 -13.37 20.43 -1.56
C TRP A 407 -12.19 21.40 -1.47
N PHE A 408 -11.73 21.93 -2.60
CA PHE A 408 -10.70 22.96 -2.63
C PHE A 408 -11.10 24.17 -1.75
N ALA A 409 -12.31 24.70 -1.94
CA ALA A 409 -12.80 25.82 -1.17
C ALA A 409 -12.98 25.47 0.32
N VAL A 410 -13.53 24.31 0.64
CA VAL A 410 -13.72 23.80 2.00
C VAL A 410 -12.39 23.66 2.73
N TYR A 411 -11.43 22.96 2.13
CA TYR A 411 -10.10 22.78 2.72
C TYR A 411 -9.37 24.11 2.89
N TYR A 412 -9.40 24.96 1.87
CA TYR A 412 -8.79 26.28 1.95
C TYR A 412 -9.37 27.09 3.12
N GLY A 413 -10.69 27.13 3.23
CA GLY A 413 -11.39 27.86 4.29
C GLY A 413 -11.09 27.31 5.68
N ILE A 414 -11.24 26.00 5.88
CA ILE A 414 -11.01 25.32 7.17
C ILE A 414 -9.54 25.44 7.59
N PHE A 415 -8.60 25.15 6.69
CA PHE A 415 -7.18 25.23 7.00
C PHE A 415 -6.77 26.67 7.33
N ARG A 416 -7.18 27.64 6.51
CA ARG A 416 -6.87 29.05 6.77
C ARG A 416 -7.45 29.51 8.10
N PHE A 417 -8.72 29.19 8.38
CA PHE A 417 -9.37 29.51 9.66
C PHE A 417 -8.63 28.88 10.85
N ALA A 418 -8.38 27.57 10.80
CA ALA A 418 -7.74 26.87 11.90
C ALA A 418 -6.29 27.34 12.13
N ILE A 419 -5.51 27.54 11.06
CA ILE A 419 -4.12 28.02 11.15
C ILE A 419 -4.07 29.41 11.79
N THR A 420 -4.97 30.30 11.38
CA THR A 420 -4.98 31.68 11.91
C THR A 420 -5.58 31.77 13.31
N ARG A 421 -6.70 31.07 13.57
CA ARG A 421 -7.44 31.13 14.84
C ARG A 421 -6.69 30.47 15.99
N PHE A 422 -6.05 29.35 15.74
CA PHE A 422 -5.30 28.57 16.74
C PHE A 422 -3.79 28.80 16.67
N ASN A 423 -3.33 29.74 15.85
CA ASN A 423 -1.93 30.09 15.64
C ASN A 423 -1.05 28.84 15.40
N LEU A 424 -1.53 27.90 14.55
CA LEU A 424 -0.84 26.65 14.27
C LEU A 424 0.45 26.92 13.50
N LYS A 425 1.53 26.21 13.87
CA LYS A 425 2.88 26.41 13.34
C LYS A 425 3.11 25.62 12.04
N THR A 426 2.27 25.85 11.04
CA THR A 426 2.45 25.28 9.71
C THR A 426 3.71 25.82 9.02
N PRO A 427 4.24 25.13 7.97
CA PRO A 427 5.46 25.55 7.30
C PRO A 427 5.48 27.02 6.92
N GLY A 428 6.60 27.68 7.18
CA GLY A 428 6.79 29.11 6.90
C GLY A 428 6.24 30.08 7.95
N ARG A 429 5.62 29.62 9.04
CA ARG A 429 5.12 30.47 10.13
C ARG A 429 6.13 30.70 11.26
N ASP A 430 7.03 29.74 11.51
CA ASP A 430 8.04 29.83 12.57
C ASP A 430 9.39 30.39 12.08
N ILE A 431 10.06 31.13 12.98
CA ILE A 431 11.41 31.70 12.75
C ILE A 431 12.48 30.61 12.95
N GLU A 432 12.27 29.67 13.88
CA GLU A 432 13.28 28.63 14.22
C GLU A 432 13.44 27.53 13.19
N THR A 433 12.38 27.17 12.46
CA THR A 433 12.42 26.19 11.37
C THR A 433 13.30 26.68 10.20
N GLN A 434 13.56 27.96 10.14
CA GLN A 434 14.23 28.64 9.05
C GLN A 434 15.75 28.52 9.13
N THR A 435 16.34 28.66 10.33
CA THR A 435 17.80 28.51 10.55
C THR A 435 18.26 27.07 10.33
N ALA A 436 17.40 26.09 10.65
CA ALA A 436 17.67 24.68 10.40
C ALA A 436 17.62 24.34 8.89
N PHE A 437 16.65 24.92 8.16
CA PHE A 437 16.50 24.67 6.71
C PHE A 437 17.64 25.34 5.90
N ASP A 438 18.02 26.57 6.25
CA ASP A 438 19.08 27.32 5.54
C ASP A 438 20.49 26.67 5.78
N LYS A 439 20.74 26.12 6.97
CA LYS A 439 21.94 25.32 7.27
C LYS A 439 21.99 24.00 6.51
N ALA A 440 20.84 23.35 6.31
CA ALA A 440 20.74 22.07 5.60
C ALA A 440 20.96 22.23 4.08
N VAL A 441 20.61 23.38 3.49
CA VAL A 441 20.81 23.64 2.06
C VAL A 441 22.29 23.87 1.71
N SER A 442 23.10 24.39 2.66
CA SER A 442 24.52 24.67 2.44
C SER A 442 25.46 23.46 2.58
N GLY A 443 24.97 22.31 3.02
CA GLY A 443 25.77 21.11 3.31
C GLY A 443 25.49 19.88 2.42
N VAL A 444 25.00 20.06 1.19
CA VAL A 444 24.66 18.95 0.28
C VAL A 444 25.92 18.31 -0.29
N THR A 445 26.20 17.05 0.08
CA THR A 445 27.38 16.29 -0.37
C THR A 445 27.10 14.85 -0.79
N GLY A 446 25.85 14.46 -1.12
CA GLY A 446 25.53 13.10 -1.54
C GLY A 446 24.61 13.03 -2.79
N LYS A 447 24.53 11.85 -3.41
CA LYS A 447 23.62 11.58 -4.54
C LYS A 447 22.15 11.75 -4.15
N SER A 448 21.81 11.55 -2.86
CA SER A 448 20.47 11.73 -2.29
C SER A 448 20.05 13.18 -2.12
N GLY A 449 21.01 14.14 -2.22
CA GLY A 449 20.75 15.53 -1.89
C GLY A 449 20.64 15.83 -0.39
N TYR A 450 21.04 14.88 0.47
CA TYR A 450 21.08 14.98 1.94
C TYR A 450 22.50 14.89 2.46
N ASN A 451 22.75 15.50 3.61
CA ASN A 451 24.02 15.32 4.34
C ASN A 451 23.94 14.05 5.19
N VAL A 452 24.11 12.90 4.53
CA VAL A 452 23.93 11.58 5.17
C VAL A 452 24.93 11.35 6.33
N PRO A 453 26.21 11.77 6.25
CA PRO A 453 27.11 11.69 7.40
C PRO A 453 26.62 12.46 8.62
N ALA A 454 26.05 13.65 8.43
CA ALA A 454 25.49 14.44 9.53
C ALA A 454 24.20 13.82 10.10
N ILE A 455 23.37 13.20 9.27
CA ILE A 455 22.19 12.43 9.73
C ILE A 455 22.65 11.22 10.57
N LEU A 456 23.68 10.49 10.13
CA LEU A 456 24.24 9.36 10.87
C LEU A 456 24.82 9.80 12.23
N ALA A 457 25.56 10.90 12.25
CA ALA A 457 26.09 11.48 13.47
C ALA A 457 24.96 11.91 14.44
N ALA A 458 23.91 12.54 13.93
CA ALA A 458 22.75 12.96 14.72
C ALA A 458 21.92 11.78 15.29
N LEU A 459 22.07 10.58 14.73
CA LEU A 459 21.50 9.33 15.26
C LEU A 459 22.37 8.67 16.33
N GLY A 460 23.51 9.28 16.68
CA GLY A 460 24.46 8.76 17.66
C GLY A 460 25.56 7.90 17.04
N GLY A 461 25.75 7.98 15.71
CA GLY A 461 26.77 7.24 14.97
C GLY A 461 26.34 5.82 14.59
N ALA A 462 27.19 5.13 13.81
CA ALA A 462 26.92 3.78 13.32
C ALA A 462 26.73 2.77 14.46
N ASP A 463 27.49 2.89 15.53
CA ASP A 463 27.45 1.99 16.68
C ASP A 463 26.13 2.10 17.48
N ASN A 464 25.41 3.19 17.35
CA ASN A 464 24.12 3.36 17.99
C ASN A 464 22.96 2.73 17.20
N ILE A 465 23.16 2.39 15.93
CA ILE A 465 22.11 1.85 15.06
C ILE A 465 22.12 0.32 15.14
N VAL A 466 21.01 -0.25 15.62
CA VAL A 466 20.76 -1.70 15.67
C VAL A 466 20.20 -2.20 14.34
N SER A 467 19.24 -1.45 13.79
CA SER A 467 18.65 -1.75 12.49
C SER A 467 18.27 -0.47 11.74
N LEU A 468 18.49 -0.50 10.43
CA LEU A 468 18.16 0.58 9.52
C LEU A 468 17.28 0.05 8.40
N ASP A 469 16.08 0.58 8.30
CA ASP A 469 15.12 0.29 7.23
C ASP A 469 14.40 1.57 6.82
N ASN A 470 13.58 1.51 5.77
CA ASN A 470 12.76 2.65 5.34
C ASN A 470 11.38 2.21 4.87
N CYS A 471 10.44 3.15 4.85
CA CYS A 471 9.24 3.09 4.03
C CYS A 471 9.34 4.11 2.88
N ILE A 472 8.24 4.47 2.23
CA ILE A 472 8.24 5.40 1.09
C ILE A 472 8.89 6.74 1.41
N THR A 473 8.74 7.23 2.65
CA THR A 473 9.13 8.59 3.04
C THR A 473 9.91 8.67 4.34
N ARG A 474 10.13 7.55 5.06
CA ARG A 474 10.74 7.55 6.40
C ARG A 474 11.84 6.51 6.51
N LEU A 475 12.95 6.90 7.16
CA LEU A 475 13.85 5.95 7.77
C LEU A 475 13.18 5.35 9.00
N ARG A 476 13.31 4.06 9.19
CA ARG A 476 12.89 3.30 10.37
C ARG A 476 14.12 2.75 11.04
N LEU A 477 14.35 3.16 12.26
CA LEU A 477 15.56 2.82 13.00
C LEU A 477 15.24 2.19 14.33
N SER A 478 16.02 1.17 14.67
CA SER A 478 16.20 0.75 16.06
C SER A 478 17.58 1.20 16.51
N VAL A 479 17.66 1.80 17.70
CA VAL A 479 18.90 2.31 18.29
C VAL A 479 19.18 1.65 19.63
N HIS A 480 20.44 1.56 20.00
CA HIS A 480 20.84 1.07 21.31
C HIS A 480 20.45 2.04 22.43
N ASP A 481 20.67 3.32 22.18
CA ASP A 481 20.48 4.38 23.16
C ASP A 481 19.80 5.60 22.50
N MET A 482 18.55 5.86 22.88
CA MET A 482 17.76 6.98 22.36
C MET A 482 18.27 8.33 22.84
N SER A 483 18.98 8.40 23.98
CA SER A 483 19.54 9.65 24.50
C SER A 483 20.63 10.24 23.61
N LYS A 484 21.26 9.41 22.75
CA LYS A 484 22.26 9.82 21.77
C LYS A 484 21.66 10.39 20.48
N VAL A 485 20.32 10.32 20.32
CA VAL A 485 19.64 10.82 19.12
C VAL A 485 19.32 12.30 19.29
N ASP A 486 19.96 13.12 18.47
CA ASP A 486 19.68 14.55 18.40
C ASP A 486 18.60 14.87 17.36
N SER A 487 17.37 14.97 17.82
CA SER A 487 16.22 15.29 16.96
C SER A 487 16.30 16.71 16.34
N ALA A 488 17.00 17.65 17.00
CA ALA A 488 17.19 18.99 16.48
C ALA A 488 18.20 18.97 15.34
N ALA A 489 19.31 18.25 15.50
CA ALA A 489 20.29 18.06 14.43
C ALA A 489 19.72 17.27 13.23
N LEU A 490 18.85 16.27 13.44
CA LEU A 490 18.16 15.57 12.36
C LEU A 490 17.29 16.52 11.54
N LYS A 491 16.50 17.38 12.20
CA LYS A 491 15.69 18.40 11.53
C LYS A 491 16.56 19.44 10.83
N ALA A 492 17.70 19.82 11.40
CA ALA A 492 18.67 20.70 10.79
C ALA A 492 19.27 20.12 9.51
N ASN A 493 19.32 18.79 9.38
CA ASN A 493 19.78 18.07 8.19
C ASN A 493 18.61 17.58 7.30
N ARG A 494 17.55 18.38 7.21
CA ARG A 494 16.41 18.23 6.30
C ARG A 494 15.42 17.10 6.65
N ALA A 495 15.51 16.47 7.83
CA ALA A 495 14.44 15.60 8.28
C ALA A 495 13.17 16.43 8.51
N ILE A 496 12.08 16.04 7.85
CA ILE A 496 10.78 16.71 7.94
C ILE A 496 10.20 16.53 9.34
N GLY A 497 10.47 15.38 9.97
CA GLY A 497 10.03 15.07 11.32
C GLY A 497 10.77 13.87 11.91
N VAL A 498 10.75 13.78 13.23
CA VAL A 498 11.29 12.63 13.98
C VAL A 498 10.19 12.15 14.92
N VAL A 499 9.84 10.87 14.83
CA VAL A 499 8.82 10.23 15.66
C VAL A 499 9.49 9.15 16.48
N GLN A 500 9.58 9.36 17.77
CA GLN A 500 10.01 8.33 18.71
C GLN A 500 8.83 7.41 19.00
N LEU A 501 8.98 6.11 18.73
CA LEU A 501 7.93 5.12 18.95
C LEU A 501 8.03 4.50 20.35
N ASN A 502 9.25 4.26 20.82
CA ASN A 502 9.56 3.75 22.17
C ASN A 502 11.02 4.10 22.52
N GLN A 503 11.57 3.48 23.57
CA GLN A 503 12.94 3.75 24.06
C GLN A 503 14.06 3.32 23.09
N HIS A 504 13.75 2.51 22.07
CA HIS A 504 14.74 2.00 21.13
C HIS A 504 14.38 2.24 19.65
N ASN A 505 13.13 2.59 19.35
CA ASN A 505 12.65 2.70 17.97
C ASN A 505 12.20 4.12 17.65
N LEU A 506 12.65 4.61 16.49
CA LEU A 506 12.27 5.91 15.95
C LEU A 506 12.08 5.87 14.44
N GLN A 507 11.35 6.85 13.94
CA GLN A 507 11.17 7.10 12.52
C GLN A 507 11.65 8.52 12.20
N VAL A 508 12.46 8.65 11.16
CA VAL A 508 12.92 9.94 10.64
C VAL A 508 12.29 10.18 9.29
N VAL A 509 11.44 11.19 9.18
CA VAL A 509 10.73 11.53 7.95
C VAL A 509 11.68 12.29 7.02
N ILE A 510 12.01 11.66 5.90
CA ILE A 510 12.95 12.18 4.89
C ILE A 510 12.19 12.69 3.65
N GLY A 511 11.19 11.96 3.19
CA GLY A 511 10.49 12.21 1.93
C GLY A 511 10.83 11.20 0.84
N PRO A 512 10.55 11.51 -0.44
CA PRO A 512 10.68 10.55 -1.55
C PRO A 512 12.09 9.98 -1.75
N GLN A 513 13.13 10.70 -1.34
CA GLN A 513 14.53 10.28 -1.46
C GLN A 513 15.00 9.34 -0.36
N VAL A 514 14.12 8.91 0.53
CA VAL A 514 14.47 8.09 1.71
C VAL A 514 15.25 6.82 1.35
N GLN A 515 14.95 6.19 0.22
CA GLN A 515 15.68 5.01 -0.24
C GLN A 515 17.15 5.34 -0.51
N SER A 516 17.42 6.43 -1.26
CA SER A 516 18.77 6.88 -1.55
C SER A 516 19.55 7.26 -0.27
N VAL A 517 18.87 7.90 0.69
CA VAL A 517 19.48 8.24 2.00
C VAL A 517 19.83 6.98 2.78
N LYS A 518 18.93 5.98 2.80
CA LYS A 518 19.20 4.69 3.45
C LYS A 518 20.39 3.98 2.83
N ASP A 519 20.44 3.93 1.49
CA ASP A 519 21.50 3.22 0.77
C ASP A 519 22.86 3.87 1.03
N GLU A 520 22.95 5.22 0.98
CA GLU A 520 24.17 5.97 1.33
C GLU A 520 24.55 5.76 2.81
N MET A 521 23.58 5.75 3.71
CA MET A 521 23.81 5.49 5.14
C MET A 521 24.32 4.07 5.38
N SER A 522 23.78 3.08 4.68
CA SER A 522 24.22 1.68 4.77
C SER A 522 25.68 1.51 4.30
N VAL A 523 26.06 2.22 3.24
CA VAL A 523 27.46 2.22 2.76
C VAL A 523 28.38 2.83 3.80
N LEU A 524 28.01 3.97 4.40
CA LEU A 524 28.82 4.62 5.45
C LEU A 524 28.97 3.73 6.69
N MET A 525 27.89 3.08 7.13
CA MET A 525 27.94 2.16 8.29
C MET A 525 28.88 0.98 8.04
N ASN A 526 28.86 0.39 6.84
CA ASN A 526 29.72 -0.72 6.47
C ASN A 526 31.21 -0.30 6.34
N THR A 527 31.46 0.95 5.95
CA THR A 527 32.83 1.49 5.81
C THR A 527 33.46 1.80 7.17
N VAL A 528 32.66 2.11 8.18
CA VAL A 528 33.12 2.38 9.56
C VAL A 528 33.40 1.08 10.34
N GLN A 529 32.76 -0.04 9.93
CA GLN A 529 32.95 -1.36 10.57
C GLN A 529 34.06 -2.22 9.92
N ALA A 530 34.61 -1.82 8.78
CA ALA A 530 35.76 -2.43 8.11
C ALA A 530 37.06 -1.73 8.50
#